data_58948d62de3aa858174e7be9b16e25fd
#
_entry.id   58948d62de3aa858174e7be9b16e25fd
#
_cell.length_a   1.000
_cell.length_b   1.000
_cell.length_c   1.000
_cell.angle_alpha   90.00
_cell.angle_beta   90.00
_cell.angle_gamma   90.00
#
_symmetry.space_group_name_H-M   'P 1'
#
loop_
_entity.id
_entity.type
_entity.pdbx_description
1 polymer ?
#
loop_
_entity_poly.entity_id
_entity_poly.type
_entity_poly.pdbx_seq_one_letter_code
_entity_poly.pdbx_strand_id
1 'polypeptide(L)'
;MGEKVCLANANGKYYAIGNVCTHMGGPLAEGKLVENVVQCPWHGSKFDIRTGEVVRAPAMRPEPTYEVKVENNNILIKKQKETS
;
A
#
# COMPACT_ATOMS: atom_id res chain seq x y z
N MET A 1 12.10 1.45 15.33
CA MET A 1 10.66 1.49 15.10
C MET A 1 10.35 1.34 13.65
N GLY A 2 9.74 0.26 13.31
CA GLY A 2 9.38 0.02 11.93
C GLY A 2 8.10 0.71 11.54
N GLU A 3 8.01 1.10 10.30
CA GLU A 3 6.76 1.60 9.73
C GLU A 3 5.90 0.40 9.36
N LYS A 4 4.61 0.56 9.47
CA LYS A 4 3.69 -0.50 9.06
C LYS A 4 3.47 -0.43 7.56
N VAL A 5 3.56 -1.57 6.91
CA VAL A 5 3.49 -1.66 5.46
C VAL A 5 2.37 -2.62 5.07
N CYS A 6 1.61 -2.21 4.06
CA CYS A 6 0.61 -3.08 3.45
C CYS A 6 1.28 -3.78 2.27
N LEU A 7 1.51 -5.08 2.41
CA LEU A 7 2.11 -5.89 1.36
C LEU A 7 1.01 -6.62 0.62
N ALA A 8 0.97 -6.47 -0.69
CA ALA A 8 -0.07 -7.07 -1.50
C ALA A 8 0.52 -7.83 -2.69
N ASN A 9 -0.10 -8.95 -3.01
CA ASN A 9 0.23 -9.72 -4.19
C ASN A 9 -0.88 -9.52 -5.21
N ALA A 10 -0.55 -8.90 -6.34
CA ALA A 10 -1.51 -8.67 -7.41
C ALA A 10 -0.94 -9.22 -8.70
N ASN A 11 -1.63 -10.19 -9.28
CA ASN A 11 -1.24 -10.81 -10.55
C ASN A 11 0.19 -11.38 -10.52
N GLY A 12 0.58 -11.96 -9.39
CA GLY A 12 1.88 -12.59 -9.25
C GLY A 12 3.01 -11.64 -8.90
N LYS A 13 2.72 -10.36 -8.73
CA LYS A 13 3.72 -9.40 -8.32
C LYS A 13 3.40 -8.86 -6.94
N TYR A 14 4.45 -8.60 -6.17
CA TYR A 14 4.30 -8.02 -4.84
C TYR A 14 4.47 -6.51 -4.90
N TYR A 15 3.59 -5.82 -4.19
CA TYR A 15 3.66 -4.37 -4.04
C TYR A 15 3.51 -4.02 -2.58
N ALA A 16 4.12 -2.94 -2.16
CA ALA A 16 4.01 -2.49 -0.78
C ALA A 16 3.78 -0.99 -0.73
N ILE A 17 2.77 -0.61 0.04
CA ILE A 17 2.46 0.80 0.30
C ILE A 17 2.31 0.96 1.81
N GLY A 18 2.26 2.20 2.27
CA GLY A 18 2.03 2.44 3.69
C GLY A 18 0.72 1.79 4.13
N ASN A 19 0.70 1.25 5.34
CA ASN A 19 -0.49 0.56 5.85
C ASN A 19 -1.52 1.50 6.46
N VAL A 20 -1.11 2.71 6.82
CA VAL A 20 -1.99 3.65 7.50
C VAL A 20 -2.72 4.50 6.46
N CYS A 21 -4.03 4.38 6.42
CA CYS A 21 -4.84 5.16 5.48
C CYS A 21 -4.63 6.65 5.73
N THR A 22 -4.33 7.39 4.68
CA THR A 22 -4.01 8.81 4.81
C THR A 22 -5.19 9.65 5.24
N HIS A 23 -6.41 9.10 5.17
CA HIS A 23 -7.61 9.81 5.61
C HIS A 23 -7.74 9.79 7.14
N MET A 24 -7.93 8.59 7.71
CA MET A 24 -8.20 8.45 9.14
C MET A 24 -7.33 7.42 9.84
N GLY A 25 -6.32 6.92 9.17
CA GLY A 25 -5.40 5.99 9.80
C GLY A 25 -5.85 4.53 9.83
N GLY A 26 -6.86 4.17 9.04
CA GLY A 26 -7.31 2.78 9.00
C GLY A 26 -6.25 1.83 8.45
N PRO A 27 -6.28 0.56 8.89
CA PRO A 27 -5.26 -0.40 8.48
C PRO A 27 -5.56 -0.98 7.10
N LEU A 28 -4.81 -0.54 6.09
CA LEU A 28 -5.07 -0.96 4.71
C LEU A 28 -4.90 -2.46 4.50
N ALA A 29 -3.98 -3.09 5.24
CA ALA A 29 -3.76 -4.53 5.11
C ALA A 29 -4.98 -5.36 5.51
N GLU A 30 -5.90 -4.79 6.28
CA GLU A 30 -7.13 -5.47 6.67
C GLU A 30 -8.27 -5.17 5.74
N GLY A 31 -8.04 -4.37 4.73
CA GLY A 31 -9.05 -4.01 3.76
C GLY A 31 -9.16 -5.04 2.64
N LYS A 32 -9.91 -4.69 1.62
CA LYS A 32 -10.16 -5.57 0.50
C LYS A 32 -9.27 -5.19 -0.68
N LEU A 33 -8.63 -6.20 -1.27
CA LEU A 33 -7.83 -5.98 -2.47
C LEU A 33 -8.60 -6.54 -3.67
N VAL A 34 -8.84 -5.68 -4.66
CA VAL A 34 -9.46 -6.09 -5.90
C VAL A 34 -8.55 -5.62 -7.02
N GLU A 35 -7.99 -6.56 -7.77
CA GLU A 35 -7.00 -6.29 -8.81
C GLU A 35 -5.82 -5.51 -8.20
N ASN A 36 -5.61 -4.26 -8.59
CA ASN A 36 -4.49 -3.47 -8.09
C ASN A 36 -4.93 -2.39 -7.10
N VAL A 37 -6.14 -2.50 -6.58
CA VAL A 37 -6.71 -1.46 -5.73
C VAL A 37 -7.05 -2.03 -4.35
N VAL A 38 -6.53 -1.39 -3.31
CA VAL A 38 -6.86 -1.78 -1.94
C VAL A 38 -7.83 -0.75 -1.36
N GLN A 39 -8.85 -1.25 -0.67
CA GLN A 39 -9.88 -0.41 -0.05
C GLN A 39 -9.69 -0.37 1.45
N CYS A 40 -9.63 0.84 2.01
CA CYS A 40 -9.57 1.02 3.45
C CYS A 40 -10.84 0.48 4.10
N PRO A 41 -10.71 -0.33 5.16
CA PRO A 41 -11.90 -0.92 5.78
C PRO A 41 -12.74 0.06 6.58
N TRP A 42 -12.22 1.24 6.88
CA TRP A 42 -12.94 2.18 7.73
C TRP A 42 -13.92 3.07 6.95
N HIS A 43 -13.48 3.72 5.88
CA HIS A 43 -14.34 4.68 5.19
C HIS A 43 -14.37 4.49 3.67
N GLY A 44 -13.78 3.40 3.19
CA GLY A 44 -13.88 3.05 1.79
C GLY A 44 -12.94 3.77 0.84
N SER A 45 -11.94 4.49 1.36
CA SER A 45 -10.93 5.08 0.49
C SER A 45 -10.20 3.98 -0.28
N LYS A 46 -9.87 4.24 -1.52
CA LYS A 46 -9.18 3.26 -2.35
C LYS A 46 -7.85 3.80 -2.85
N PHE A 47 -6.87 2.92 -2.88
CA PHE A 47 -5.51 3.28 -3.31
C PHE A 47 -5.01 2.25 -4.31
N ASP A 48 -4.28 2.74 -5.31
CA ASP A 48 -3.60 1.87 -6.26
C ASP A 48 -2.31 1.36 -5.60
N ILE A 49 -2.18 0.04 -5.43
CA ILE A 49 -1.03 -0.52 -4.72
C ILE A 49 0.27 -0.41 -5.50
N ARG A 50 0.20 -0.12 -6.81
CA ARG A 50 1.40 0.02 -7.62
C ARG A 50 2.05 1.39 -7.46
N THR A 51 1.26 2.40 -7.18
CA THR A 51 1.72 3.79 -7.14
C THR A 51 1.44 4.50 -5.83
N GLY A 52 0.52 3.97 -5.02
CA GLY A 52 0.09 4.62 -3.80
C GLY A 52 -0.94 5.71 -4.04
N GLU A 53 -1.31 5.95 -5.29
CA GLU A 53 -2.24 7.03 -5.60
C GLU A 53 -3.64 6.77 -5.10
N VAL A 54 -4.34 7.83 -4.73
CA VAL A 54 -5.73 7.75 -4.33
C VAL A 54 -6.59 7.47 -5.55
N VAL A 55 -7.39 6.41 -5.46
CA VAL A 55 -8.34 6.06 -6.50
C VAL A 55 -9.75 6.52 -6.12
N ARG A 56 -10.04 6.56 -4.82
CA ARG A 56 -11.36 6.98 -4.35
C ARG A 56 -11.26 7.69 -3.02
N ALA A 57 -11.97 8.82 -2.91
CA ALA A 57 -12.11 9.56 -1.68
C ALA A 57 -12.76 8.67 -0.59
N PRO A 58 -12.68 9.02 0.68
CA PRO A 58 -12.35 10.35 1.20
C PRO A 58 -10.86 10.65 1.35
N ALA A 59 -9.95 9.70 1.17
CA ALA A 59 -8.54 10.01 1.25
C ALA A 59 -8.17 11.00 0.14
N MET A 60 -7.26 11.91 0.46
CA MET A 60 -6.82 12.93 -0.47
C MET A 60 -5.33 12.92 -0.71
N ARG A 61 -4.59 12.13 0.07
CA ARG A 61 -3.14 12.05 -0.05
C ARG A 61 -2.73 10.64 -0.47
N PRO A 62 -1.74 10.52 -1.34
CA PRO A 62 -1.26 9.19 -1.72
C PRO A 62 -0.54 8.52 -0.54
N GLU A 63 -0.43 7.20 -0.64
CA GLU A 63 0.36 6.43 0.30
C GLU A 63 1.80 6.37 -0.18
N PRO A 64 2.76 6.31 0.73
CA PRO A 64 4.14 6.07 0.31
C PRO A 64 4.27 4.66 -0.25
N THR A 65 5.17 4.48 -1.20
CA THR A 65 5.42 3.18 -1.78
C THR A 65 6.77 2.65 -1.30
N TYR A 66 6.90 1.33 -1.35
CA TYR A 66 8.11 0.65 -0.93
C TYR A 66 8.57 -0.28 -2.05
N GLU A 67 9.86 -0.44 -2.17
CA GLU A 67 10.42 -1.38 -3.13
C GLU A 67 10.33 -2.79 -2.55
N VAL A 68 9.87 -3.73 -3.36
CA VAL A 68 9.74 -5.13 -2.93
C VAL A 68 10.64 -5.99 -3.79
N LYS A 69 11.43 -6.82 -3.13
CA LYS A 69 12.31 -7.76 -3.82
C LYS A 69 12.11 -9.14 -3.24
N VAL A 70 11.95 -10.13 -4.10
CA VAL A 70 11.82 -11.52 -3.67
C VAL A 70 13.13 -12.23 -3.94
N GLU A 71 13.70 -12.83 -2.90
CA GLU A 71 15.03 -13.45 -2.98
C GLU A 71 15.06 -14.66 -2.08
N ASN A 72 15.34 -15.83 -2.66
CA ASN A 72 15.46 -17.08 -1.88
C ASN A 72 14.29 -17.33 -0.94
N ASN A 73 13.07 -17.13 -1.41
CA ASN A 73 11.85 -17.29 -0.65
C ASN A 73 11.66 -16.23 0.44
N ASN A 74 12.48 -15.20 0.42
CA ASN A 74 12.34 -14.08 1.33
C ASN A 74 11.78 -12.87 0.59
N ILE A 75 10.93 -12.13 1.27
CA ILE A 75 10.41 -10.88 0.72
C ILE A 75 11.09 -9.74 1.45
N LEU A 76 11.84 -8.95 0.68
CA LEU A 76 12.57 -7.82 1.22
C LEU A 76 11.85 -6.54 0.85
N ILE A 77 11.63 -5.69 1.83
CA ILE A 77 10.92 -4.43 1.64
C ILE A 77 11.85 -3.28 2.00
N LYS A 78 11.99 -2.36 1.08
CA LYS A 78 12.87 -1.23 1.27
C LYS A 78 12.12 0.06 0.97
N LYS A 79 12.29 1.05 1.84
CA LYS A 79 11.66 2.34 1.62
C LYS A 79 12.20 2.98 0.37
N GLN A 80 11.30 3.42 -0.50
CA GLN A 80 11.73 4.09 -1.72
C GLN A 80 12.25 5.47 -1.40
N LYS A 81 13.33 5.81 -2.09
CA LYS A 81 13.91 7.13 -1.95
C LYS A 81 12.98 8.12 -2.62
N GLU A 82 12.59 9.13 -1.87
CA GLU A 82 11.82 10.20 -2.47
C GLU A 82 12.71 11.02 -3.36
N THR A 83 12.28 11.18 -4.58
CA THR A 83 12.91 12.13 -5.48
C THR A 83 12.12 13.42 -5.35
N SER A 84 12.72 14.34 -4.74
CA SER A 84 12.11 15.65 -4.63
C SER A 84 12.35 16.46 -5.89
#